data_b9728cbe6f817af473deef50643a96bc
#
_entry.id   b9728cbe6f817af473deef50643a96bc
#
_cell.length_a   1.000
_cell.length_b   1.000
_cell.length_c   1.000
_cell.angle_alpha   90.00
_cell.angle_beta   90.00
_cell.angle_gamma   90.00
#
_symmetry.space_group_name_H-M   'P 1'
#
loop_
_entity.id
_entity.type
_entity.pdbx_description
1 polymer ?
#
loop_
_entity_poly.entity_id
_entity_poly.type
_entity_poly.pdbx_seq_one_letter_code
_entity_poly.pdbx_strand_id
1 'polypeptide(L)'
;MNNKNIIVGKKHAVRRPTKYNSATISQETVTDELALLTLGDFESLNFFIDPGQFNREIAKFDSDWVDYLPRADRLNNRKGLAVTNLEGKTHQDNPSQAQASHAAGRKVFEKEFSHHTEVYQNCPSLHPLLDTFSPLGRTFLVKSNMGGYFTPHRDHPEIPRETFRIAVFLKNCGTYDYDWIIGTDTKLQIEEGRAYYINTRRTHRTISWVDNSIHLILNVPFTTDNVSKLIANLKHGH
;
A
#
# COMPACT_ATOMS: atom_id res chain seq x y z
N MET A 1 3.44 11.94 57.74
CA MET A 1 3.99 10.67 57.23
C MET A 1 3.82 10.65 55.72
N ASN A 2 4.90 10.88 54.98
CA ASN A 2 4.90 11.04 53.51
C ASN A 2 5.15 9.67 52.86
N ASN A 3 4.18 9.12 52.15
CA ASN A 3 4.39 7.99 51.25
C ASN A 3 4.61 8.53 49.80
N LYS A 4 5.87 8.54 49.38
CA LYS A 4 6.26 8.73 48.00
C LYS A 4 6.13 7.41 47.26
N ASN A 5 5.12 7.28 46.39
CA ASN A 5 5.05 6.20 45.44
C ASN A 5 6.05 6.45 44.32
N ILE A 6 7.12 5.68 44.30
CA ILE A 6 8.12 5.64 43.23
C ILE A 6 7.53 4.81 42.07
N ILE A 7 7.18 5.43 40.96
CA ILE A 7 6.82 4.74 39.75
C ILE A 7 8.10 4.18 39.11
N VAL A 8 8.30 2.88 39.23
CA VAL A 8 9.39 2.17 38.54
C VAL A 8 9.04 2.04 37.09
N GLY A 9 9.74 2.81 36.25
CA GLY A 9 9.59 2.76 34.78
C GLY A 9 9.86 1.35 34.25
N LYS A 10 8.90 0.77 33.50
CA LYS A 10 9.09 -0.47 32.78
C LYS A 10 10.23 -0.28 31.77
N LYS A 11 11.33 -1.01 31.94
CA LYS A 11 12.42 -1.09 30.98
C LYS A 11 11.86 -1.62 29.65
N HIS A 12 11.92 -0.82 28.62
CA HIS A 12 11.67 -1.28 27.26
C HIS A 12 12.70 -2.35 26.93
N ALA A 13 12.24 -3.59 26.73
CA ALA A 13 13.08 -4.65 26.23
C ALA A 13 13.58 -4.28 24.83
N VAL A 14 14.88 -4.04 24.71
CA VAL A 14 15.52 -3.89 23.39
C VAL A 14 15.34 -5.21 22.66
N ARG A 15 14.54 -5.23 21.61
CA ARG A 15 14.40 -6.39 20.73
C ARG A 15 15.78 -6.71 20.17
N ARG A 16 16.32 -7.87 20.50
CA ARG A 16 17.55 -8.38 19.87
C ARG A 16 17.29 -8.48 18.37
N PRO A 17 18.24 -8.06 17.52
CA PRO A 17 18.10 -8.23 16.08
C PRO A 17 17.89 -9.72 15.79
N THR A 18 16.83 -10.03 15.06
CA THR A 18 16.57 -11.37 14.53
C THR A 18 17.80 -11.80 13.73
N LYS A 19 18.30 -13.01 13.98
CA LYS A 19 19.39 -13.61 13.19
C LYS A 19 18.99 -13.54 11.73
N TYR A 20 19.67 -12.71 10.94
CA TYR A 20 19.55 -12.74 9.50
C TYR A 20 20.07 -14.12 9.05
N ASN A 21 19.19 -14.92 8.44
CA ASN A 21 19.65 -16.04 7.64
C ASN A 21 20.47 -15.42 6.50
N SER A 22 21.76 -15.75 6.46
CA SER A 22 22.68 -15.36 5.40
C SER A 22 22.39 -16.16 4.10
N ALA A 23 21.14 -16.10 3.61
CA ALA A 23 20.88 -16.48 2.23
C ALA A 23 21.68 -15.50 1.37
N THR A 24 22.56 -16.00 0.52
CA THR A 24 23.35 -15.20 -0.41
C THR A 24 22.37 -14.46 -1.30
N ILE A 25 22.26 -13.13 -1.12
CA ILE A 25 21.45 -12.28 -1.99
C ILE A 25 22.13 -12.26 -3.36
N SER A 26 21.39 -12.54 -4.44
CA SER A 26 21.97 -12.53 -5.78
C SER A 26 22.40 -11.11 -6.18
N GLN A 27 23.40 -11.01 -7.05
CA GLN A 27 23.83 -9.70 -7.58
C GLN A 27 22.68 -8.98 -8.32
N GLU A 28 21.84 -9.73 -9.01
CA GLU A 28 20.64 -9.23 -9.69
C GLU A 28 19.68 -8.57 -8.69
N THR A 29 19.36 -9.23 -7.58
CA THR A 29 18.54 -8.68 -6.50
C THR A 29 19.12 -7.38 -5.93
N VAL A 30 20.46 -7.30 -5.77
CA VAL A 30 21.13 -6.08 -5.30
C VAL A 30 20.98 -4.96 -6.33
N THR A 31 21.16 -5.27 -7.62
CA THR A 31 20.99 -4.30 -8.71
C THR A 31 19.57 -3.74 -8.75
N ASP A 32 18.56 -4.60 -8.63
CA ASP A 32 17.16 -4.21 -8.62
C ASP A 32 16.79 -3.34 -7.41
N GLU A 33 17.31 -3.69 -6.21
CA GLU A 33 17.15 -2.85 -5.03
C GLU A 33 17.77 -1.46 -5.20
N LEU A 34 18.98 -1.39 -5.78
CA LEU A 34 19.65 -0.13 -6.06
C LEU A 34 18.87 0.69 -7.09
N ALA A 35 18.36 0.07 -8.15
CA ALA A 35 17.54 0.72 -9.16
C ALA A 35 16.31 1.38 -8.51
N LEU A 36 15.57 0.68 -7.63
CA LEU A 36 14.43 1.26 -6.93
C LEU A 36 14.84 2.38 -5.94
N LEU A 37 16.01 2.28 -5.32
CA LEU A 37 16.51 3.32 -4.41
C LEU A 37 16.88 4.61 -5.16
N THR A 38 17.35 4.50 -6.41
CA THR A 38 17.69 5.67 -7.25
C THR A 38 16.47 6.45 -7.71
N LEU A 39 15.28 5.85 -7.72
CA LEU A 39 14.03 6.54 -8.04
C LEU A 39 13.59 7.55 -6.95
N GLY A 40 14.22 7.53 -5.78
CA GLY A 40 13.90 8.49 -4.70
C GLY A 40 12.63 8.11 -3.94
N ASP A 41 11.82 9.11 -3.60
CA ASP A 41 10.66 8.95 -2.73
C ASP A 41 9.42 8.50 -3.47
N PHE A 42 9.19 9.06 -4.64
CA PHE A 42 8.12 8.69 -5.56
C PHE A 42 8.44 9.13 -6.99
N GLU A 43 7.88 8.39 -7.95
CA GLU A 43 7.97 8.70 -9.38
C GLU A 43 6.62 8.49 -10.04
N SER A 44 6.24 9.39 -10.95
CA SER A 44 5.04 9.24 -11.76
C SER A 44 5.26 8.23 -12.89
N LEU A 45 4.20 7.46 -13.18
CA LEU A 45 4.22 6.43 -14.20
C LEU A 45 3.38 6.83 -15.41
N ASN A 46 3.64 6.19 -16.56
CA ASN A 46 2.89 6.37 -17.81
C ASN A 46 1.51 5.66 -17.81
N PHE A 47 0.95 5.41 -16.62
CA PHE A 47 -0.41 4.90 -16.47
C PHE A 47 -1.33 6.01 -15.98
N PHE A 48 -2.46 6.11 -16.67
CA PHE A 48 -3.53 7.03 -16.30
C PHE A 48 -4.86 6.27 -16.35
N ILE A 49 -5.57 6.27 -15.24
CA ILE A 49 -6.91 5.70 -15.11
C ILE A 49 -7.90 6.86 -15.10
N ASP A 50 -8.84 6.86 -16.03
CA ASP A 50 -9.89 7.90 -16.09
C ASP A 50 -10.74 7.86 -14.80
N PRO A 51 -10.70 8.91 -13.97
CA PRO A 51 -11.45 8.93 -12.72
C PRO A 51 -12.97 8.85 -12.92
N GLY A 52 -13.47 9.42 -14.02
CA GLY A 52 -14.90 9.38 -14.35
C GLY A 52 -15.36 7.97 -14.71
N GLN A 53 -14.57 7.22 -15.48
CA GLN A 53 -14.85 5.81 -15.76
C GLN A 53 -14.78 4.98 -14.50
N PHE A 54 -13.68 5.08 -13.75
CA PHE A 54 -13.52 4.37 -12.49
C PHE A 54 -14.68 4.62 -11.52
N ASN A 55 -15.13 5.87 -11.38
CA ASN A 55 -16.24 6.20 -10.48
C ASN A 55 -17.55 5.51 -10.86
N ARG A 56 -17.83 5.36 -12.17
CA ARG A 56 -19.02 4.59 -12.64
C ARG A 56 -18.90 3.10 -12.32
N GLU A 57 -17.70 2.54 -12.47
CA GLU A 57 -17.44 1.12 -12.23
C GLU A 57 -17.51 0.78 -10.74
N ILE A 58 -16.85 1.57 -9.89
CA ILE A 58 -16.76 1.31 -8.44
C ILE A 58 -18.08 1.58 -7.70
N ALA A 59 -18.99 2.36 -8.27
CA ALA A 59 -20.31 2.61 -7.70
C ALA A 59 -21.14 1.34 -7.50
N LYS A 60 -20.85 0.26 -8.25
CA LYS A 60 -21.49 -1.06 -8.07
C LYS A 60 -21.22 -1.65 -6.70
N PHE A 61 -20.16 -1.22 -6.02
CA PHE A 61 -19.70 -1.73 -4.74
C PHE A 61 -19.95 -0.76 -3.57
N ASP A 62 -20.83 0.25 -3.73
CA ASP A 62 -21.03 1.27 -2.70
C ASP A 62 -21.47 0.71 -1.33
N SER A 63 -22.21 -0.40 -1.31
CA SER A 63 -22.63 -1.12 -0.09
C SER A 63 -21.57 -2.05 0.50
N ASP A 64 -20.52 -2.38 -0.26
CA ASP A 64 -19.61 -3.50 0.04
C ASP A 64 -18.33 -3.07 0.78
N TRP A 65 -18.14 -1.77 0.94
CA TRP A 65 -16.97 -1.24 1.62
C TRP A 65 -16.90 -1.66 3.08
N VAL A 66 -15.87 -2.40 3.45
CA VAL A 66 -15.63 -2.88 4.82
C VAL A 66 -14.60 -2.03 5.55
N ASP A 67 -14.65 -2.01 6.87
CA ASP A 67 -13.70 -1.27 7.69
C ASP A 67 -12.28 -1.77 7.44
N TYR A 68 -11.38 -0.82 7.12
CA TYR A 68 -9.99 -1.13 6.84
C TYR A 68 -9.11 -0.93 8.06
N LEU A 69 -8.51 -2.01 8.56
CA LEU A 69 -7.66 -2.04 9.76
C LEU A 69 -8.33 -1.34 10.95
N PRO A 70 -9.52 -1.81 11.39
CA PRO A 70 -10.21 -1.22 12.52
C PRO A 70 -9.35 -1.33 13.78
N ARG A 71 -9.26 -0.22 14.53
CA ARG A 71 -8.62 -0.18 15.84
C ARG A 71 -9.66 0.23 16.87
N ALA A 72 -9.74 -0.51 17.98
CA ALA A 72 -10.74 -0.32 19.00
C ALA A 72 -10.70 1.07 19.69
N ASP A 73 -9.56 1.77 19.59
CA ASP A 73 -9.27 3.03 20.27
C ASP A 73 -9.45 4.27 19.39
N ARG A 74 -9.87 4.12 18.11
CA ARG A 74 -9.93 5.23 17.15
C ARG A 74 -11.15 5.13 16.23
N LEU A 75 -11.69 6.30 15.87
CA LEU A 75 -12.63 6.41 14.75
C LEU A 75 -11.95 5.90 13.49
N ASN A 76 -12.47 4.81 12.94
CA ASN A 76 -11.97 4.26 11.70
C ASN A 76 -12.65 4.95 10.52
N ASN A 77 -12.08 6.08 10.07
CA ASN A 77 -12.58 6.80 8.91
C ASN A 77 -12.08 6.20 7.58
N ARG A 78 -11.74 4.91 7.58
CA ARG A 78 -11.21 4.22 6.39
C ARG A 78 -11.95 2.92 6.15
N LYS A 79 -12.28 2.71 4.89
CA LYS A 79 -12.85 1.45 4.40
C LYS A 79 -11.98 0.90 3.28
N GLY A 80 -12.12 -0.37 2.97
CA GLY A 80 -11.35 -1.02 1.92
C GLY A 80 -12.16 -2.03 1.14
N LEU A 81 -11.69 -2.31 -0.08
CA LEU A 81 -12.12 -3.43 -0.92
C LEU A 81 -10.87 -4.10 -1.49
N ALA A 82 -10.82 -5.42 -1.44
CA ALA A 82 -9.74 -6.17 -2.06
C ALA A 82 -9.96 -6.27 -3.57
N VAL A 83 -8.92 -5.96 -4.35
CA VAL A 83 -8.86 -6.17 -5.81
C VAL A 83 -8.25 -7.54 -6.10
N THR A 84 -7.23 -7.91 -5.32
CA THR A 84 -6.70 -9.28 -5.27
C THR A 84 -6.79 -9.81 -3.85
N ASN A 85 -6.93 -11.12 -3.69
CA ASN A 85 -7.04 -11.74 -2.37
C ASN A 85 -6.42 -13.14 -2.35
N LEU A 86 -6.47 -13.78 -1.18
CA LEU A 86 -6.18 -15.20 -1.02
C LEU A 86 -7.26 -16.02 -1.70
N GLU A 87 -6.92 -17.24 -2.09
CA GLU A 87 -7.86 -18.20 -2.67
C GLU A 87 -9.11 -18.38 -1.79
N GLY A 88 -10.28 -18.36 -2.42
CA GLY A 88 -11.58 -18.51 -1.75
C GLY A 88 -12.03 -17.30 -0.93
N LYS A 89 -11.34 -16.14 -1.02
CA LYS A 89 -11.70 -14.90 -0.37
C LYS A 89 -12.34 -13.92 -1.35
N THR A 90 -13.28 -13.10 -0.84
CA THR A 90 -14.04 -12.13 -1.63
C THR A 90 -13.41 -10.73 -1.56
N HIS A 91 -13.97 -9.77 -2.30
CA HIS A 91 -13.55 -8.36 -2.23
C HIS A 91 -13.82 -7.71 -0.86
N GLN A 92 -14.76 -8.23 -0.07
CA GLN A 92 -15.06 -7.75 1.28
C GLN A 92 -14.11 -8.33 2.34
N ASP A 93 -13.46 -9.46 2.06
CA ASP A 93 -12.39 -9.99 2.90
C ASP A 93 -11.10 -9.19 2.62
N ASN A 94 -10.86 -8.12 3.34
CA ASN A 94 -9.67 -7.27 3.11
C ASN A 94 -8.69 -7.29 4.30
N PRO A 95 -8.12 -8.45 4.64
CA PRO A 95 -7.19 -8.55 5.74
C PRO A 95 -5.85 -7.89 5.39
N SER A 96 -5.16 -7.36 6.41
CA SER A 96 -3.75 -7.09 6.27
C SER A 96 -2.95 -8.41 6.25
N GLN A 97 -1.70 -8.35 5.76
CA GLN A 97 -0.81 -9.51 5.80
C GLN A 97 -0.70 -10.10 7.23
N ALA A 98 -0.66 -9.24 8.26
CA ALA A 98 -0.60 -9.68 9.64
C ALA A 98 -1.87 -10.41 10.10
N GLN A 99 -3.06 -9.90 9.73
CA GLN A 99 -4.33 -10.55 10.04
C GLN A 99 -4.46 -11.90 9.32
N ALA A 100 -4.09 -11.95 8.03
CA ALA A 100 -4.08 -13.20 7.26
C ALA A 100 -3.11 -14.22 7.87
N SER A 101 -1.91 -13.80 8.26
CA SER A 101 -0.91 -14.66 8.91
C SER A 101 -1.40 -15.21 10.24
N HIS A 102 -2.05 -14.36 11.05
CA HIS A 102 -2.64 -14.79 12.32
C HIS A 102 -3.76 -15.81 12.10
N ALA A 103 -4.66 -15.57 11.16
CA ALA A 103 -5.77 -16.48 10.83
C ALA A 103 -5.27 -17.82 10.27
N ALA A 104 -4.19 -17.81 9.50
CA ALA A 104 -3.60 -19.01 8.90
C ALA A 104 -2.68 -19.80 9.85
N GLY A 105 -2.31 -19.24 11.01
CA GLY A 105 -1.33 -19.83 11.93
C GLY A 105 0.09 -19.94 11.32
N ARG A 106 0.37 -19.22 10.23
CA ARG A 106 1.69 -19.18 9.56
C ARG A 106 1.93 -17.80 8.94
N LYS A 107 3.18 -17.52 8.56
CA LYS A 107 3.45 -16.33 7.74
C LYS A 107 2.76 -16.47 6.38
N VAL A 108 1.92 -15.50 6.03
CA VAL A 108 1.34 -15.31 4.70
C VAL A 108 2.12 -14.20 4.03
N PHE A 109 2.51 -14.41 2.78
CA PHE A 109 3.29 -13.44 2.01
C PHE A 109 2.35 -12.57 1.15
N GLU A 110 2.75 -11.32 0.88
CA GLU A 110 1.96 -10.40 0.04
C GLU A 110 1.66 -10.99 -1.35
N LYS A 111 2.60 -11.73 -1.92
CA LYS A 111 2.43 -12.42 -3.23
C LYS A 111 1.38 -13.54 -3.25
N GLU A 112 0.96 -14.05 -2.08
CA GLU A 112 -0.09 -15.07 -2.01
C GLU A 112 -1.48 -14.50 -2.28
N PHE A 113 -1.66 -13.19 -2.16
CA PHE A 113 -2.91 -12.48 -2.46
C PHE A 113 -3.07 -12.25 -3.98
N SER A 114 -2.95 -13.30 -4.78
CA SER A 114 -2.88 -13.21 -6.25
C SER A 114 -4.20 -13.51 -6.97
N HIS A 115 -5.26 -13.90 -6.24
CA HIS A 115 -6.56 -14.23 -6.84
C HIS A 115 -7.38 -12.96 -7.06
N HIS A 116 -7.82 -12.75 -8.29
CA HIS A 116 -8.65 -11.62 -8.66
C HIS A 116 -10.04 -11.74 -8.03
N THR A 117 -10.53 -10.64 -7.45
CA THR A 117 -11.88 -10.55 -6.89
C THR A 117 -12.88 -9.99 -7.92
N GLU A 118 -14.15 -9.88 -7.53
CA GLU A 118 -15.18 -9.24 -8.35
C GLU A 118 -14.86 -7.76 -8.65
N VAL A 119 -14.12 -7.06 -7.78
CA VAL A 119 -13.68 -5.68 -8.03
C VAL A 119 -12.78 -5.62 -9.25
N TYR A 120 -11.81 -6.53 -9.38
CA TYR A 120 -11.00 -6.61 -10.60
C TYR A 120 -11.88 -6.81 -11.82
N GLN A 121 -12.81 -7.79 -11.79
CA GLN A 121 -13.67 -8.14 -12.94
C GLN A 121 -14.59 -6.99 -13.37
N ASN A 122 -15.08 -6.18 -12.43
CA ASN A 122 -16.05 -5.11 -12.67
C ASN A 122 -15.46 -3.71 -12.80
N CYS A 123 -14.14 -3.56 -12.65
CA CYS A 123 -13.42 -2.30 -12.83
C CYS A 123 -12.38 -2.40 -13.95
N PRO A 124 -12.80 -2.58 -15.22
CA PRO A 124 -11.89 -2.74 -16.36
C PRO A 124 -10.97 -1.52 -16.58
N SER A 125 -11.33 -0.33 -16.09
CA SER A 125 -10.43 0.83 -16.11
C SER A 125 -9.09 0.60 -15.41
N LEU A 126 -9.03 -0.35 -14.46
CA LEU A 126 -7.82 -0.71 -13.72
C LEU A 126 -6.91 -1.69 -14.49
N HIS A 127 -7.45 -2.46 -15.46
CA HIS A 127 -6.76 -3.57 -16.10
C HIS A 127 -5.42 -3.18 -16.77
N PRO A 128 -5.30 -2.05 -17.50
CA PRO A 128 -4.04 -1.72 -18.16
C PRO A 128 -2.84 -1.64 -17.18
N LEU A 129 -3.08 -1.13 -15.97
CA LEU A 129 -2.06 -1.09 -14.93
C LEU A 129 -1.88 -2.45 -14.26
N LEU A 130 -2.97 -3.10 -13.85
CA LEU A 130 -2.93 -4.35 -13.09
C LEU A 130 -2.31 -5.48 -13.90
N ASP A 131 -2.67 -5.62 -15.18
CA ASP A 131 -2.21 -6.69 -16.07
C ASP A 131 -0.73 -6.54 -16.42
N THR A 132 -0.24 -5.30 -16.49
CA THR A 132 1.19 -5.04 -16.73
C THR A 132 2.06 -5.69 -15.64
N PHE A 133 1.63 -5.65 -14.38
CA PHE A 133 2.39 -6.15 -13.24
C PHE A 133 1.90 -7.51 -12.71
N SER A 134 1.05 -8.21 -13.48
CA SER A 134 0.56 -9.54 -13.10
C SER A 134 1.69 -10.61 -13.12
N PRO A 135 1.69 -11.58 -12.17
CA PRO A 135 0.76 -11.69 -11.05
C PRO A 135 1.03 -10.65 -9.97
N LEU A 136 -0.04 -10.10 -9.43
CA LEU A 136 0.03 -9.10 -8.36
C LEU A 136 0.16 -9.77 -6.98
N GLY A 137 0.68 -9.03 -6.02
CA GLY A 137 0.47 -9.28 -4.60
C GLY A 137 -0.82 -8.64 -4.11
N ARG A 138 -0.96 -8.47 -2.80
CA ARG A 138 -2.13 -7.87 -2.16
C ARG A 138 -2.43 -6.47 -2.73
N THR A 139 -3.49 -6.38 -3.51
CA THR A 139 -3.93 -5.15 -4.16
C THR A 139 -5.33 -4.78 -3.67
N PHE A 140 -5.53 -3.52 -3.29
CA PHE A 140 -6.77 -3.11 -2.66
C PHE A 140 -7.05 -1.62 -2.84
N LEU A 141 -8.32 -1.27 -2.80
CA LEU A 141 -8.81 0.10 -2.74
C LEU A 141 -8.96 0.53 -1.29
N VAL A 142 -8.61 1.77 -0.99
CA VAL A 142 -8.90 2.43 0.29
C VAL A 142 -9.81 3.62 0.03
N LYS A 143 -10.93 3.67 0.75
CA LYS A 143 -11.83 4.82 0.82
C LYS A 143 -11.65 5.47 2.19
N SER A 144 -11.29 6.75 2.21
CA SER A 144 -11.12 7.53 3.42
C SER A 144 -12.14 8.66 3.49
N ASN A 145 -12.69 8.90 4.67
CA ASN A 145 -13.45 10.12 4.96
C ASN A 145 -12.52 11.15 5.61
N MET A 146 -12.99 12.37 5.75
CA MET A 146 -12.25 13.46 6.38
C MET A 146 -11.68 13.03 7.74
N GLY A 147 -10.39 13.30 7.95
CA GLY A 147 -9.62 12.85 9.11
C GLY A 147 -9.18 11.39 9.08
N GLY A 148 -9.51 10.63 8.03
CA GLY A 148 -8.96 9.29 7.81
C GLY A 148 -7.45 9.37 7.57
N TYR A 149 -6.63 8.70 8.40
CA TYR A 149 -5.18 8.80 8.30
C TYR A 149 -4.46 7.49 8.55
N PHE A 150 -3.29 7.35 7.96
CA PHE A 150 -2.29 6.36 8.34
C PHE A 150 -1.18 7.05 9.13
N THR A 151 -0.92 6.56 10.33
CA THR A 151 0.18 7.07 11.18
C THR A 151 1.52 6.86 10.50
N PRO A 152 2.56 7.65 10.85
CA PRO A 152 3.90 7.42 10.35
C PRO A 152 4.35 5.96 10.55
N HIS A 153 4.71 5.29 9.46
CA HIS A 153 5.17 3.90 9.46
C HIS A 153 6.08 3.63 8.26
N ARG A 154 6.67 2.45 8.23
CA ARG A 154 7.42 1.90 7.10
C ARG A 154 6.86 0.55 6.75
N ASP A 155 6.76 0.26 5.46
CA ASP A 155 6.40 -1.05 4.96
C ASP A 155 7.67 -1.84 4.62
N HIS A 156 7.65 -3.14 4.91
CA HIS A 156 8.65 -4.11 4.47
C HIS A 156 10.11 -3.62 4.59
N PRO A 157 10.63 -3.44 5.81
CA PRO A 157 12.01 -2.99 6.01
C PRO A 157 13.06 -4.05 5.65
N GLU A 158 12.63 -5.30 5.39
CA GLU A 158 13.51 -6.43 5.08
C GLU A 158 14.22 -6.26 3.73
N ILE A 159 15.39 -6.89 3.57
CA ILE A 159 16.15 -7.02 2.31
C ILE A 159 16.36 -8.51 2.05
N PRO A 160 16.02 -9.00 0.85
CA PRO A 160 15.28 -8.29 -0.21
C PRO A 160 13.84 -8.01 0.20
N ARG A 161 13.26 -6.96 -0.37
CA ARG A 161 11.83 -6.67 -0.18
C ARG A 161 10.98 -7.76 -0.83
N GLU A 162 9.81 -8.01 -0.29
CA GLU A 162 8.87 -8.95 -0.89
C GLU A 162 8.12 -8.32 -2.07
N THR A 163 7.75 -7.06 -1.91
CA THR A 163 7.03 -6.27 -2.91
C THR A 163 7.53 -4.82 -2.91
N PHE A 164 7.26 -4.12 -4.01
CA PHE A 164 7.29 -2.66 -4.04
C PHE A 164 5.89 -2.11 -4.28
N ARG A 165 5.70 -0.81 -4.06
CA ARG A 165 4.36 -0.22 -4.06
C ARG A 165 4.13 0.74 -5.21
N ILE A 166 2.98 0.56 -5.87
CA ILE A 166 2.39 1.54 -6.77
C ILE A 166 1.07 2.01 -6.15
N ALA A 167 0.80 3.32 -6.22
CA ALA A 167 -0.47 3.90 -5.82
C ALA A 167 -1.10 4.68 -6.97
N VAL A 168 -2.44 4.69 -7.02
CA VAL A 168 -3.22 5.53 -7.94
C VAL A 168 -4.29 6.25 -7.13
N PHE A 169 -4.38 7.54 -7.30
CA PHE A 169 -5.34 8.39 -6.61
C PHE A 169 -6.53 8.64 -7.53
N LEU A 170 -7.71 8.14 -7.18
CA LEU A 170 -8.81 7.89 -8.13
C LEU A 170 -10.02 8.80 -7.93
N LYS A 171 -10.24 9.29 -6.72
CA LYS A 171 -11.40 10.12 -6.41
C LYS A 171 -11.11 10.99 -5.19
N ASN A 172 -11.40 12.29 -5.28
CA ASN A 172 -11.25 13.25 -4.18
C ASN A 172 -9.87 13.13 -3.50
N CYS A 173 -8.83 13.01 -4.30
CA CYS A 173 -7.45 12.85 -3.84
C CYS A 173 -6.51 13.91 -4.44
N GLY A 174 -7.05 15.03 -4.93
CA GLY A 174 -6.24 16.14 -5.43
C GLY A 174 -5.27 16.68 -4.38
N THR A 175 -4.37 17.56 -4.82
CA THR A 175 -3.26 18.09 -3.99
C THR A 175 -3.72 18.73 -2.67
N TYR A 176 -4.95 19.23 -2.60
CA TYR A 176 -5.51 19.84 -1.38
C TYR A 176 -6.45 18.91 -0.60
N ASP A 177 -6.86 17.80 -1.20
CA ASP A 177 -7.84 16.88 -0.64
C ASP A 177 -7.20 15.71 0.10
N TYR A 178 -6.00 15.33 -0.31
CA TYR A 178 -5.30 14.17 0.23
C TYR A 178 -3.78 14.40 0.32
N ASP A 179 -3.21 14.09 1.48
CA ASP A 179 -1.76 14.16 1.67
C ASP A 179 -1.16 12.76 1.72
N TRP A 180 -0.13 12.54 0.90
CA TRP A 180 0.85 11.47 1.07
C TRP A 180 2.22 12.10 1.30
N ILE A 181 2.75 11.89 2.49
CA ILE A 181 3.97 12.55 2.94
C ILE A 181 5.03 11.49 3.25
N ILE A 182 6.23 11.64 2.70
CA ILE A 182 7.39 10.80 2.95
C ILE A 182 8.43 11.60 3.73
N GLY A 183 9.05 10.94 4.72
CA GLY A 183 9.97 11.61 5.65
C GLY A 183 9.26 12.61 6.55
N THR A 184 9.85 13.80 6.69
CA THR A 184 9.28 14.86 7.51
C THR A 184 8.22 15.67 6.78
N ASP A 185 8.46 16.02 5.52
CA ASP A 185 7.73 17.06 4.81
C ASP A 185 7.61 16.88 3.28
N THR A 186 8.22 15.84 2.69
CA THR A 186 8.13 15.63 1.25
C THR A 186 6.72 15.14 0.87
N LYS A 187 5.89 16.06 0.38
CA LYS A 187 4.51 15.81 -0.03
C LYS A 187 4.43 15.46 -1.51
N LEU A 188 3.74 14.36 -1.84
CA LEU A 188 3.43 14.00 -3.21
C LEU A 188 2.45 15.03 -3.82
N GLN A 189 2.80 15.57 -4.99
CA GLN A 189 1.88 16.36 -5.81
C GLN A 189 1.01 15.40 -6.62
N ILE A 190 -0.23 15.24 -6.19
CA ILE A 190 -1.15 14.23 -6.73
C ILE A 190 -1.87 14.78 -7.96
N GLU A 191 -1.74 14.06 -9.08
CA GLU A 191 -2.62 14.16 -10.26
C GLU A 191 -3.62 12.98 -10.17
N GLU A 192 -4.91 13.24 -10.01
CA GLU A 192 -5.92 12.18 -9.96
C GLU A 192 -5.91 11.34 -11.24
N GLY A 193 -6.03 10.03 -11.09
CA GLY A 193 -5.90 9.04 -12.17
C GLY A 193 -4.46 8.62 -12.48
N ARG A 194 -3.46 9.39 -12.06
CA ARG A 194 -2.05 9.06 -12.29
C ARG A 194 -1.57 7.97 -11.35
N ALA A 195 -0.79 7.02 -11.89
CA ALA A 195 -0.08 6.04 -11.09
C ALA A 195 1.29 6.56 -10.65
N TYR A 196 1.69 6.18 -9.44
CA TYR A 196 2.98 6.56 -8.85
C TYR A 196 3.66 5.34 -8.23
N TYR A 197 4.95 5.14 -8.52
CA TYR A 197 5.82 4.38 -7.64
C TYR A 197 6.00 5.15 -6.33
N ILE A 198 5.92 4.47 -5.20
CA ILE A 198 6.12 5.08 -3.87
C ILE A 198 7.09 4.26 -3.05
N ASN A 199 8.14 4.90 -2.55
CA ASN A 199 9.14 4.28 -1.70
C ASN A 199 8.64 4.17 -0.25
N THR A 200 7.80 3.18 0.03
CA THR A 200 7.22 2.95 1.37
C THR A 200 8.21 2.36 2.38
N ARG A 201 9.46 2.10 2.00
CA ARG A 201 10.54 1.79 2.96
C ARG A 201 11.00 3.02 3.75
N ARG A 202 10.77 4.22 3.24
CA ARG A 202 10.90 5.45 4.02
C ARG A 202 9.67 5.65 4.89
N THR A 203 9.84 6.29 6.03
CA THR A 203 8.70 6.64 6.89
C THR A 203 7.73 7.49 6.10
N HIS A 204 6.47 7.05 6.05
CA HIS A 204 5.41 7.77 5.34
C HIS A 204 4.13 7.79 6.16
N ARG A 205 3.27 8.76 5.84
CA ARG A 205 1.95 8.95 6.44
C ARG A 205 0.99 9.51 5.41
N THR A 206 -0.30 9.31 5.63
CA THR A 206 -1.34 9.88 4.78
C THR A 206 -2.47 10.46 5.61
N ILE A 207 -3.18 11.44 5.06
CA ILE A 207 -4.39 12.00 5.65
C ILE A 207 -5.35 12.44 4.54
N SER A 208 -6.64 12.18 4.73
CA SER A 208 -7.71 12.74 3.89
C SER A 208 -8.29 13.98 4.55
N TRP A 209 -8.41 15.07 3.78
CA TRP A 209 -9.02 16.34 4.20
C TRP A 209 -10.49 16.43 3.80
N VAL A 210 -10.95 15.50 2.98
CA VAL A 210 -12.33 15.44 2.47
C VAL A 210 -12.92 14.04 2.64
N ASP A 211 -14.24 13.93 2.47
CA ASP A 211 -14.93 12.66 2.48
C ASP A 211 -14.80 11.92 1.13
N ASN A 212 -14.91 10.59 1.21
CA ASN A 212 -14.93 9.70 0.04
C ASN A 212 -13.71 9.83 -0.87
N SER A 213 -12.53 10.13 -0.33
CA SER A 213 -11.29 9.99 -1.11
C SER A 213 -11.00 8.51 -1.34
N ILE A 214 -10.71 8.13 -2.59
CA ILE A 214 -10.42 6.73 -2.97
C ILE A 214 -9.08 6.66 -3.69
N HIS A 215 -8.23 5.76 -3.21
CA HIS A 215 -6.98 5.42 -3.87
C HIS A 215 -6.77 3.91 -3.95
N LEU A 216 -6.05 3.47 -4.96
CA LEU A 216 -5.65 2.10 -5.19
C LEU A 216 -4.21 1.90 -4.72
N ILE A 217 -3.96 0.80 -4.04
CA ILE A 217 -2.63 0.34 -3.61
C ILE A 217 -2.34 -1.00 -4.27
N LEU A 218 -1.24 -1.06 -5.02
CA LEU A 218 -0.69 -2.30 -5.58
C LEU A 218 0.56 -2.68 -4.81
N ASN A 219 0.61 -3.91 -4.31
CA ASN A 219 1.85 -4.54 -3.86
C ASN A 219 2.35 -5.42 -5.02
N VAL A 220 3.32 -4.92 -5.75
CA VAL A 220 3.91 -5.61 -6.91
C VAL A 220 5.03 -6.51 -6.43
N PRO A 221 5.03 -7.83 -6.74
CA PRO A 221 6.10 -8.73 -6.36
C PRO A 221 7.47 -8.23 -6.86
N PHE A 222 8.45 -8.24 -5.96
CA PHE A 222 9.80 -7.79 -6.28
C PHE A 222 10.53 -8.86 -7.10
N THR A 223 10.51 -8.68 -8.41
CA THR A 223 11.22 -9.49 -9.40
C THR A 223 11.90 -8.57 -10.40
N THR A 224 12.98 -9.02 -11.04
CA THR A 224 13.70 -8.27 -12.08
C THR A 224 12.76 -7.85 -13.22
N ASP A 225 11.84 -8.73 -13.62
CA ASP A 225 10.83 -8.41 -14.65
C ASP A 225 9.95 -7.24 -14.22
N ASN A 226 9.39 -7.26 -13.00
CA ASN A 226 8.55 -6.20 -12.50
C ASN A 226 9.31 -4.89 -12.26
N VAL A 227 10.57 -4.95 -11.83
CA VAL A 227 11.42 -3.75 -11.71
C VAL A 227 11.71 -3.17 -13.11
N SER A 228 12.00 -4.00 -14.09
CA SER A 228 12.19 -3.57 -15.49
C SER A 228 10.93 -2.94 -16.07
N LYS A 229 9.76 -3.54 -15.84
CA LYS A 229 8.46 -2.97 -16.23
C LYS A 229 8.21 -1.62 -15.58
N LEU A 230 8.53 -1.48 -14.29
CA LEU A 230 8.40 -0.20 -13.57
C LEU A 230 9.26 0.87 -14.23
N ILE A 231 10.55 0.58 -14.47
CA ILE A 231 11.51 1.52 -15.07
C ILE A 231 11.07 1.91 -16.48
N ALA A 232 10.61 0.95 -17.30
CA ALA A 232 10.14 1.19 -18.66
C ALA A 232 8.87 2.07 -18.70
N ASN A 233 8.13 2.15 -17.61
CA ASN A 233 6.90 2.93 -17.50
C ASN A 233 7.05 4.20 -16.66
N LEU A 234 8.26 4.62 -16.33
CA LEU A 234 8.48 5.93 -15.71
C LEU A 234 8.02 7.05 -16.66
N LYS A 235 7.28 8.02 -16.14
CA LYS A 235 6.95 9.23 -16.89
C LYS A 235 8.18 10.13 -16.89
N HIS A 236 8.95 10.07 -17.96
CA HIS A 236 10.07 11.00 -18.13
C HIS A 236 9.53 12.43 -18.17
N GLY A 237 9.98 13.26 -17.24
CA GLY A 237 9.65 14.69 -17.26
C GLY A 237 10.22 15.32 -18.55
N HIS A 238 9.35 16.01 -19.28
CA HIS A 238 9.77 16.95 -20.32
C HIS A 238 10.06 18.31 -19.67
#